data_aa9c074ce63a327c68dca014eb031d0c
#
_entry.id   aa9c074ce63a327c68dca014eb031d0c
#
_cell.length_a   1.000
_cell.length_b   1.000
_cell.length_c   1.000
_cell.angle_alpha   90.00
_cell.angle_beta   90.00
_cell.angle_gamma   90.00
#
_symmetry.space_group_name_H-M   'P 1'
#
loop_
_entity.id
_entity.type
_entity.pdbx_description
1 polymer ?
#
loop_
_entity_poly.entity_id
_entity_poly.type
_entity_poly.pdbx_seq_one_letter_code
_entity_poly.pdbx_strand_id
1 'polypeptide(L)'
;MGQLSKKLLVASMMAAVLAVVAVELCGAIPLQDKDLESEEALWDLYERWQTAHRVPRHHAEKHRRFGTFKSNVHFIHSHNKRGDRPYRLRLNRFGDMSQAEFRATFAGSRVSELRRNGLARPQSAPGFMYAAVNVSDLPRSVDWRQKGAVTGVKNQGKCGSCWAFSTVVSVEGINAIRTGKLVSLSEQELIDCDTADNDGCEGGLMDNAFEYIKKNGGLTTEAAYPYRAANGTCKAAKVAKSSPMVVRIDGHQDVPANSEEALAKAVANQPVSVAIDASGKAFMFYSEGVFTGDCGTELDHGVAVVGYGVAENGKAYWTVKNSWGPSWGEKGYIRVEKDSGAEGGLCGIAMEASYAVKTDSKPKPTPRRALGAWESQ
;
A
#
# COMPACT_ATOMS: atom_id res chain seq x y z
N MET A 1 -26.57 2.63 -47.64
CA MET A 1 -25.23 2.55 -47.04
C MET A 1 -24.85 3.76 -46.15
N GLY A 2 -25.61 4.86 -46.11
CA GLY A 2 -25.23 6.09 -45.39
C GLY A 2 -25.60 6.18 -43.90
N GLN A 3 -26.61 5.46 -43.40
CA GLN A 3 -27.05 5.59 -42.01
C GLN A 3 -26.26 4.71 -41.03
N LEU A 4 -25.77 3.55 -41.45
CA LEU A 4 -24.97 2.65 -40.62
C LEU A 4 -23.56 3.24 -40.33
N SER A 5 -22.97 3.87 -41.35
CA SER A 5 -21.66 4.58 -41.23
C SER A 5 -21.71 5.75 -40.26
N LYS A 6 -22.80 6.55 -40.28
CA LYS A 6 -22.96 7.69 -39.34
C LYS A 6 -23.15 7.22 -37.88
N LYS A 7 -23.88 6.13 -37.65
CA LYS A 7 -24.08 5.55 -36.32
C LYS A 7 -22.77 4.99 -35.74
N LEU A 8 -21.94 4.34 -36.56
CA LEU A 8 -20.63 3.85 -36.18
C LEU A 8 -19.65 4.99 -35.83
N LEU A 9 -19.67 6.08 -36.62
CA LEU A 9 -18.83 7.25 -36.38
C LEU A 9 -19.21 7.95 -35.05
N VAL A 10 -20.51 8.11 -34.78
CA VAL A 10 -21.01 8.73 -33.55
C VAL A 10 -20.69 7.83 -32.33
N ALA A 11 -20.86 6.51 -32.46
CA ALA A 11 -20.50 5.57 -31.39
C ALA A 11 -18.98 5.59 -31.10
N SER A 12 -18.13 5.68 -32.12
CA SER A 12 -16.68 5.80 -31.99
C SER A 12 -16.27 7.11 -31.33
N MET A 13 -16.90 8.23 -31.71
CA MET A 13 -16.65 9.54 -31.08
C MET A 13 -17.13 9.58 -29.62
N MET A 14 -18.29 9.00 -29.30
CA MET A 14 -18.76 8.89 -27.91
C MET A 14 -17.86 7.99 -27.05
N ALA A 15 -17.37 6.89 -27.60
CA ALA A 15 -16.43 6.02 -26.91
C ALA A 15 -15.09 6.74 -26.66
N ALA A 16 -14.59 7.52 -27.61
CA ALA A 16 -13.38 8.33 -27.46
C ALA A 16 -13.56 9.46 -26.42
N VAL A 17 -14.71 10.14 -26.44
CA VAL A 17 -15.03 11.19 -25.45
C VAL A 17 -15.20 10.57 -24.05
N LEU A 18 -15.85 9.42 -23.92
CA LEU A 18 -15.96 8.71 -22.64
C LEU A 18 -14.60 8.21 -22.12
N ALA A 19 -13.70 7.78 -23.00
CA ALA A 19 -12.35 7.39 -22.65
C ALA A 19 -11.52 8.61 -22.17
N VAL A 20 -11.64 9.76 -22.84
CA VAL A 20 -10.97 11.00 -22.43
C VAL A 20 -11.50 11.49 -21.07
N VAL A 21 -12.82 11.48 -20.86
CA VAL A 21 -13.43 11.85 -19.58
C VAL A 21 -13.07 10.87 -18.47
N ALA A 22 -12.95 9.58 -18.76
CA ALA A 22 -12.51 8.58 -17.77
C ALA A 22 -11.02 8.75 -17.40
N VAL A 23 -10.18 9.16 -18.33
CA VAL A 23 -8.76 9.49 -18.09
C VAL A 23 -8.63 10.76 -17.23
N GLU A 24 -9.48 11.77 -17.46
CA GLU A 24 -9.51 12.99 -16.65
C GLU A 24 -9.99 12.72 -15.21
N LEU A 25 -10.94 11.80 -15.00
CA LEU A 25 -11.41 11.39 -13.68
C LEU A 25 -10.36 10.61 -12.88
N CYS A 26 -9.38 9.96 -13.53
CA CYS A 26 -8.29 9.24 -12.87
C CYS A 26 -7.02 10.08 -12.61
N GLY A 27 -6.96 11.34 -13.04
CA GLY A 27 -5.76 12.19 -12.89
C GLY A 27 -4.55 11.66 -13.66
N ALA A 28 -4.74 10.74 -14.62
CA ALA A 28 -3.67 10.20 -15.43
C ALA A 28 -3.50 11.06 -16.70
N ILE A 29 -2.36 11.75 -16.80
CA ILE A 29 -1.99 12.45 -18.03
C ILE A 29 -1.09 11.51 -18.84
N PRO A 30 -1.54 11.05 -20.02
CA PRO A 30 -0.68 10.25 -20.90
C PRO A 30 0.45 11.14 -21.42
N LEU A 31 1.68 10.70 -21.23
CA LEU A 31 2.87 11.36 -21.77
C LEU A 31 3.03 10.94 -23.24
N GLN A 32 3.11 11.92 -24.12
CA GLN A 32 3.27 11.75 -25.57
C GLN A 32 4.60 12.33 -26.06
N ASP A 33 5.15 11.83 -27.16
CA ASP A 33 6.42 12.32 -27.72
C ASP A 33 6.39 13.82 -27.99
N LYS A 34 5.25 14.34 -28.48
CA LYS A 34 5.06 15.79 -28.71
C LYS A 34 5.21 16.65 -27.45
N ASP A 35 4.97 16.12 -26.27
CA ASP A 35 5.11 16.84 -25.00
C ASP A 35 6.59 17.09 -24.66
N LEU A 36 7.54 16.43 -25.36
CA LEU A 36 8.98 16.55 -25.16
C LEU A 36 9.71 17.29 -26.31
N GLU A 37 8.98 17.74 -27.34
CA GLU A 37 9.58 18.34 -28.54
C GLU A 37 10.18 19.74 -28.29
N SER A 38 9.66 20.48 -27.32
CA SER A 38 10.16 21.81 -26.97
C SER A 38 10.01 22.14 -25.49
N GLU A 39 10.66 23.21 -25.05
CA GLU A 39 10.54 23.75 -23.69
C GLU A 39 9.11 24.24 -23.43
N GLU A 40 8.45 24.81 -24.41
CA GLU A 40 7.07 25.30 -24.37
C GLU A 40 6.09 24.10 -24.20
N ALA A 41 6.28 23.03 -24.96
CA ALA A 41 5.47 21.83 -24.85
C ALA A 41 5.58 21.18 -23.46
N LEU A 42 6.81 21.15 -22.91
CA LEU A 42 7.05 20.66 -21.54
C LEU A 42 6.41 21.57 -20.48
N TRP A 43 6.41 22.90 -20.71
CA TRP A 43 5.74 23.82 -19.80
C TRP A 43 4.21 23.68 -19.85
N ASP A 44 3.63 23.52 -21.03
CA ASP A 44 2.20 23.23 -21.19
C ASP A 44 1.81 21.89 -20.52
N LEU A 45 2.66 20.87 -20.65
CA LEU A 45 2.48 19.62 -19.93
C LEU A 45 2.50 19.83 -18.41
N TYR A 46 3.42 20.68 -17.91
CA TYR A 46 3.53 20.98 -16.48
C TYR A 46 2.27 21.68 -15.94
N GLU A 47 1.70 22.61 -16.69
CA GLU A 47 0.46 23.30 -16.29
C GLU A 47 -0.75 22.37 -16.32
N ARG A 48 -0.87 21.51 -17.33
CA ARG A 48 -1.89 20.45 -17.40
C ARG A 48 -1.75 19.48 -16.23
N TRP A 49 -0.51 19.09 -15.91
CA TRP A 49 -0.23 18.19 -14.78
C TRP A 49 -0.62 18.82 -13.44
N GLN A 50 -0.29 20.09 -13.20
CA GLN A 50 -0.69 20.78 -11.97
C GLN A 50 -2.21 20.81 -11.80
N THR A 51 -2.94 21.07 -12.87
CA THR A 51 -4.40 21.11 -12.88
C THR A 51 -4.99 19.74 -12.58
N ALA A 52 -4.55 18.70 -13.28
CA ALA A 52 -5.06 17.34 -13.15
C ALA A 52 -4.79 16.75 -11.76
N HIS A 53 -3.62 17.00 -11.20
CA HIS A 53 -3.25 16.49 -9.88
C HIS A 53 -3.62 17.44 -8.72
N ARG A 54 -4.22 18.60 -9.01
CA ARG A 54 -4.59 19.62 -8.02
C ARG A 54 -3.40 20.03 -7.15
N VAL A 55 -2.26 20.28 -7.79
CA VAL A 55 -0.99 20.68 -7.16
C VAL A 55 -0.67 22.13 -7.56
N PRO A 56 -1.40 23.13 -7.01
CA PRO A 56 -1.14 24.52 -7.35
C PRO A 56 0.24 24.95 -6.86
N ARG A 57 0.95 25.73 -7.70
CA ARG A 57 2.24 26.34 -7.36
C ARG A 57 2.18 27.83 -7.63
N HIS A 58 2.78 28.64 -6.77
CA HIS A 58 2.99 30.05 -7.05
C HIS A 58 4.01 30.21 -8.18
N HIS A 59 3.94 31.31 -8.92
CA HIS A 59 4.76 31.56 -10.12
C HIS A 59 6.26 31.29 -9.90
N ALA A 60 6.85 31.85 -8.83
CA ALA A 60 8.25 31.65 -8.50
C ALA A 60 8.59 30.19 -8.17
N GLU A 61 7.67 29.47 -7.53
CA GLU A 61 7.83 28.04 -7.23
C GLU A 61 7.73 27.18 -8.49
N LYS A 62 6.82 27.51 -9.43
CA LYS A 62 6.71 26.84 -10.72
C LYS A 62 8.06 26.80 -11.43
N HIS A 63 8.71 27.95 -11.59
CA HIS A 63 10.00 28.05 -12.27
C HIS A 63 11.10 27.20 -11.58
N ARG A 64 11.17 27.23 -10.26
CA ARG A 64 12.16 26.44 -9.51
C ARG A 64 11.95 24.94 -9.67
N ARG A 65 10.69 24.48 -9.73
CA ARG A 65 10.33 23.05 -9.79
C ARG A 65 10.30 22.49 -11.21
N PHE A 66 10.20 23.37 -12.21
CA PHE A 66 10.10 22.97 -13.61
C PHE A 66 11.29 22.13 -14.08
N GLY A 67 12.51 22.47 -13.65
CA GLY A 67 13.70 21.66 -13.96
C GLY A 67 13.60 20.22 -13.42
N THR A 68 13.08 20.06 -12.20
CA THR A 68 12.82 18.74 -11.61
C THR A 68 11.72 18.00 -12.36
N PHE A 69 10.63 18.71 -12.71
CA PHE A 69 9.55 18.14 -13.50
C PHE A 69 10.04 17.61 -14.85
N LYS A 70 10.81 18.41 -15.61
CA LYS A 70 11.42 17.98 -16.87
C LYS A 70 12.26 16.71 -16.71
N SER A 71 13.15 16.70 -15.71
CA SER A 71 13.98 15.52 -15.42
C SER A 71 13.14 14.28 -15.13
N ASN A 72 12.01 14.43 -14.43
CA ASN A 72 11.12 13.33 -14.11
C ASN A 72 10.36 12.82 -15.35
N VAL A 73 9.87 13.75 -16.17
CA VAL A 73 9.18 13.42 -17.43
C VAL A 73 10.11 12.66 -18.38
N HIS A 74 11.34 13.13 -18.58
CA HIS A 74 12.34 12.42 -19.41
C HIS A 74 12.69 11.06 -18.87
N PHE A 75 12.80 10.91 -17.54
CA PHE A 75 13.07 9.63 -16.91
C PHE A 75 11.93 8.62 -17.19
N ILE A 76 10.68 9.03 -16.98
CA ILE A 76 9.49 8.20 -17.23
C ILE A 76 9.42 7.80 -18.70
N HIS A 77 9.58 8.76 -19.62
CA HIS A 77 9.53 8.54 -21.04
C HIS A 77 10.62 7.55 -21.49
N SER A 78 11.87 7.80 -21.09
CA SER A 78 13.01 6.94 -21.44
C SER A 78 12.85 5.51 -20.92
N HIS A 79 12.32 5.35 -19.68
CA HIS A 79 12.02 4.05 -19.13
C HIS A 79 10.96 3.31 -19.96
N ASN A 80 9.86 3.98 -20.27
CA ASN A 80 8.74 3.36 -20.97
C ASN A 80 9.03 3.04 -22.44
N LYS A 81 9.95 3.77 -23.06
CA LYS A 81 10.42 3.53 -24.44
C LYS A 81 11.25 2.25 -24.55
N ARG A 82 11.86 1.80 -23.45
CA ARG A 82 12.56 0.51 -23.37
C ARG A 82 11.52 -0.60 -23.28
N GLY A 83 11.21 -1.26 -24.37
CA GLY A 83 10.16 -2.30 -24.45
C GLY A 83 10.45 -3.59 -23.68
N ASP A 84 11.62 -3.71 -23.05
CA ASP A 84 12.11 -4.89 -22.31
C ASP A 84 11.73 -4.91 -20.81
N ARG A 85 11.13 -3.85 -20.30
CA ARG A 85 10.81 -3.75 -18.87
C ARG A 85 9.45 -4.36 -18.54
N PRO A 86 9.35 -5.21 -17.48
CA PRO A 86 8.10 -5.86 -17.08
C PRO A 86 7.16 -4.94 -16.29
N TYR A 87 7.50 -3.67 -16.15
CA TYR A 87 6.68 -2.64 -15.48
C TYR A 87 6.77 -1.31 -16.21
N ARG A 88 5.76 -0.47 -15.98
CA ARG A 88 5.64 0.87 -16.55
C ARG A 88 5.68 1.93 -15.47
N LEU A 89 6.09 3.13 -15.86
CA LEU A 89 6.07 4.34 -15.05
C LEU A 89 5.03 5.32 -15.59
N ARG A 90 4.50 6.17 -14.72
CA ARG A 90 3.53 7.20 -15.07
C ARG A 90 3.81 8.49 -14.34
N LEU A 91 3.57 9.62 -15.02
CA LEU A 91 3.57 10.94 -14.40
C LEU A 91 2.38 11.03 -13.43
N ASN A 92 2.66 10.92 -12.15
CA ASN A 92 1.70 10.96 -11.06
C ASN A 92 1.82 12.27 -10.26
N ARG A 93 1.14 12.37 -9.11
CA ARG A 93 1.11 13.58 -8.26
C ARG A 93 2.49 14.05 -7.76
N PHE A 94 3.52 13.25 -7.90
CA PHE A 94 4.89 13.57 -7.48
C PHE A 94 5.75 14.18 -8.60
N GLY A 95 5.15 14.51 -9.74
CA GLY A 95 5.84 14.90 -10.98
C GLY A 95 6.88 16.00 -10.85
N ASP A 96 6.73 16.95 -9.94
CA ASP A 96 7.67 18.05 -9.71
C ASP A 96 8.47 17.95 -8.41
N MET A 97 8.46 16.77 -7.76
CA MET A 97 9.25 16.51 -6.57
C MET A 97 10.62 15.92 -6.93
N SER A 98 11.66 16.35 -6.23
CA SER A 98 12.94 15.65 -6.25
C SER A 98 12.84 14.33 -5.48
N GLN A 99 13.75 13.39 -5.77
CA GLN A 99 13.82 12.14 -5.03
C GLN A 99 14.07 12.37 -3.53
N ALA A 100 14.88 13.37 -3.17
CA ALA A 100 15.15 13.71 -1.77
C ALA A 100 13.90 14.25 -1.06
N GLU A 101 13.13 15.15 -1.70
CA GLU A 101 11.85 15.62 -1.16
C GLU A 101 10.83 14.49 -1.00
N PHE A 102 10.75 13.61 -2.01
CA PHE A 102 9.86 12.45 -1.98
C PHE A 102 10.22 11.53 -0.81
N ARG A 103 11.49 11.16 -0.68
CA ARG A 103 11.99 10.32 0.41
C ARG A 103 11.64 10.94 1.77
N ALA A 104 11.96 12.21 1.99
CA ALA A 104 11.70 12.89 3.25
C ALA A 104 10.21 13.01 3.61
N THR A 105 9.32 13.01 2.61
CA THR A 105 7.88 13.27 2.84
C THR A 105 7.04 12.01 2.85
N PHE A 106 7.35 11.02 2.01
CA PHE A 106 6.48 9.88 1.73
C PHE A 106 7.12 8.52 2.06
N ALA A 107 8.46 8.48 2.20
CA ALA A 107 9.23 7.30 2.53
C ALA A 107 10.16 7.57 3.73
N GLY A 108 9.73 8.38 4.70
CA GLY A 108 10.57 8.85 5.81
C GLY A 108 10.25 8.17 7.14
N SER A 109 9.84 6.89 7.18
CA SER A 109 9.48 6.23 8.44
C SER A 109 10.65 5.93 9.37
N ARG A 110 11.90 6.21 8.94
CA ARG A 110 13.13 6.02 9.73
C ARG A 110 13.31 4.59 10.28
N VAL A 111 12.70 3.58 9.66
CA VAL A 111 12.76 2.17 10.12
C VAL A 111 14.20 1.74 10.35
N SER A 112 15.08 1.92 9.35
CA SER A 112 16.50 1.54 9.46
C SER A 112 17.23 2.32 10.57
N GLU A 113 16.88 3.59 10.80
CA GLU A 113 17.48 4.40 11.86
C GLU A 113 17.02 3.95 13.25
N LEU A 114 15.71 3.72 13.42
CA LEU A 114 15.13 3.26 14.68
C LEU A 114 15.69 1.90 15.08
N ARG A 115 15.93 1.01 14.12
CA ARG A 115 16.61 -0.27 14.36
C ARG A 115 18.05 -0.09 14.81
N ARG A 116 18.84 0.71 14.11
CA ARG A 116 20.25 0.96 14.47
C ARG A 116 20.39 1.52 15.88
N ASN A 117 19.43 2.31 16.32
CA ASN A 117 19.40 2.91 17.65
C ASN A 117 18.86 1.97 18.75
N GLY A 118 18.56 0.71 18.41
CA GLY A 118 18.05 -0.28 19.37
C GLY A 118 16.62 -0.03 19.84
N LEU A 119 15.88 0.86 19.18
CA LEU A 119 14.47 1.15 19.49
C LEU A 119 13.54 0.10 18.89
N ALA A 120 14.01 -0.65 17.89
CA ALA A 120 13.36 -1.88 17.49
C ALA A 120 13.62 -2.94 18.57
N ARG A 121 12.56 -3.49 19.14
CA ARG A 121 12.70 -4.60 20.08
C ARG A 121 13.38 -5.77 19.39
N PRO A 122 14.23 -6.57 20.08
CA PRO A 122 14.74 -7.80 19.51
C PRO A 122 13.56 -8.63 19.04
N GLN A 123 13.69 -9.20 17.84
CA GLN A 123 12.76 -10.22 17.36
C GLN A 123 12.60 -11.31 18.43
N SER A 124 11.53 -11.27 19.17
CA SER A 124 11.32 -12.20 20.26
C SER A 124 9.89 -12.67 20.33
N ALA A 125 9.52 -13.52 19.39
CA ALA A 125 8.55 -14.54 19.76
C ALA A 125 9.22 -15.90 19.55
N PRO A 126 9.33 -16.77 20.53
CA PRO A 126 9.73 -18.13 20.29
C PRO A 126 8.65 -18.78 19.43
N GLY A 127 8.99 -19.08 18.18
CA GLY A 127 8.17 -19.84 17.27
C GLY A 127 7.34 -19.01 16.28
N PHE A 128 7.87 -18.84 15.08
CA PHE A 128 7.09 -18.42 13.91
C PHE A 128 5.88 -19.36 13.73
N MET A 129 4.65 -18.83 13.85
CA MET A 129 3.39 -19.60 13.89
C MET A 129 3.24 -20.52 12.67
N TYR A 130 3.77 -20.12 11.53
CA TYR A 130 3.67 -20.85 10.26
C TYR A 130 4.92 -21.68 9.93
N ALA A 131 5.82 -21.91 10.89
CA ALA A 131 7.05 -22.68 10.68
C ALA A 131 6.81 -24.07 10.11
N ALA A 132 5.77 -24.75 10.61
CA ALA A 132 5.41 -26.11 10.19
C ALA A 132 4.68 -26.18 8.83
N VAL A 133 4.31 -25.04 8.24
CA VAL A 133 3.67 -25.00 6.91
C VAL A 133 4.69 -25.42 5.86
N ASN A 134 4.36 -26.46 5.07
CA ASN A 134 5.21 -26.88 3.98
C ASN A 134 5.03 -25.92 2.78
N VAL A 135 6.12 -25.48 2.17
CA VAL A 135 6.10 -24.59 1.00
C VAL A 135 5.39 -25.21 -0.19
N SER A 136 5.55 -26.54 -0.37
CA SER A 136 4.88 -27.27 -1.46
C SER A 136 3.36 -27.27 -1.35
N ASP A 137 2.83 -27.02 -0.16
CA ASP A 137 1.39 -27.01 0.10
C ASP A 137 0.78 -25.59 -0.05
N LEU A 138 1.63 -24.58 -0.27
CA LEU A 138 1.16 -23.22 -0.48
C LEU A 138 0.39 -23.11 -1.79
N PRO A 139 -0.73 -22.35 -1.81
CA PRO A 139 -1.45 -22.08 -3.03
C PRO A 139 -0.55 -21.30 -3.99
N ARG A 140 -0.70 -21.52 -5.31
CA ARG A 140 0.08 -20.82 -6.34
C ARG A 140 -0.12 -19.31 -6.31
N SER A 141 -1.28 -18.85 -5.83
CA SER A 141 -1.60 -17.44 -5.66
C SER A 141 -2.52 -17.20 -4.48
N VAL A 142 -2.36 -16.04 -3.84
CA VAL A 142 -3.21 -15.54 -2.77
C VAL A 142 -3.54 -14.08 -3.05
N ASP A 143 -4.81 -13.71 -2.88
CA ASP A 143 -5.26 -12.31 -2.93
C ASP A 143 -6.29 -12.07 -1.82
N TRP A 144 -5.86 -11.42 -0.74
CA TRP A 144 -6.72 -11.12 0.39
C TRP A 144 -7.78 -10.06 0.10
N ARG A 145 -7.60 -9.28 -0.98
CA ARG A 145 -8.61 -8.33 -1.48
C ARG A 145 -9.85 -9.09 -1.95
N GLN A 146 -9.64 -10.15 -2.74
CA GLN A 146 -10.71 -11.00 -3.24
C GLN A 146 -11.37 -11.83 -2.13
N LYS A 147 -10.62 -12.12 -1.07
CA LYS A 147 -11.13 -12.84 0.11
C LYS A 147 -11.84 -11.93 1.12
N GLY A 148 -11.97 -10.63 0.83
CA GLY A 148 -12.67 -9.66 1.69
C GLY A 148 -11.96 -9.35 3.00
N ALA A 149 -10.62 -9.44 3.02
CA ALA A 149 -9.80 -9.17 4.20
C ALA A 149 -8.93 -7.89 4.06
N VAL A 150 -9.18 -7.05 3.06
CA VAL A 150 -8.43 -5.81 2.80
C VAL A 150 -9.40 -4.68 2.54
N THR A 151 -9.28 -3.60 3.32
CA THR A 151 -10.07 -2.36 3.14
C THR A 151 -9.59 -1.56 1.91
N GLY A 152 -10.34 -0.51 1.54
CA GLY A 152 -9.94 0.40 0.48
C GLY A 152 -8.56 1.03 0.74
N VAL A 153 -7.92 1.49 -0.33
CA VAL A 153 -6.62 2.18 -0.24
C VAL A 153 -6.81 3.57 0.36
N LYS A 154 -6.03 3.86 1.40
CA LYS A 154 -5.99 5.15 2.10
C LYS A 154 -4.80 6.00 1.65
N ASN A 155 -4.70 7.23 2.15
CA ASN A 155 -3.63 8.17 1.79
C ASN A 155 -3.06 8.85 3.05
N GLN A 156 -1.79 8.55 3.36
CA GLN A 156 -1.06 9.12 4.50
C GLN A 156 -0.76 10.62 4.34
N GLY A 157 -0.88 11.18 3.12
CA GLY A 157 -0.55 12.58 2.89
C GLY A 157 0.92 12.89 3.14
N LYS A 158 1.20 14.07 3.73
CA LYS A 158 2.56 14.51 4.09
C LYS A 158 2.90 14.21 5.56
N CYS A 159 2.59 13.02 6.02
CA CYS A 159 2.86 12.56 7.38
C CYS A 159 3.61 11.22 7.27
N GLY A 160 4.73 11.06 7.96
CA GLY A 160 5.55 9.85 7.97
C GLY A 160 4.90 8.67 8.72
N SER A 161 3.59 8.50 8.58
CA SER A 161 2.77 7.54 9.32
C SER A 161 2.57 6.19 8.61
N CYS A 162 3.35 5.88 7.59
CA CYS A 162 3.24 4.63 6.84
C CYS A 162 3.29 3.38 7.73
N TRP A 163 4.04 3.43 8.85
CA TRP A 163 4.07 2.41 9.89
C TRP A 163 2.67 2.11 10.46
N ALA A 164 1.88 3.15 10.74
CA ALA A 164 0.52 3.01 11.25
C ALA A 164 -0.43 2.40 10.20
N PHE A 165 -0.33 2.84 8.92
CA PHE A 165 -1.10 2.26 7.82
C PHE A 165 -0.77 0.80 7.59
N SER A 166 0.51 0.43 7.61
CA SER A 166 0.96 -0.95 7.49
C SER A 166 0.38 -1.83 8.60
N THR A 167 0.53 -1.41 9.86
CA THR A 167 -0.03 -2.10 11.04
C THR A 167 -1.53 -2.30 10.93
N VAL A 168 -2.26 -1.24 10.57
CA VAL A 168 -3.72 -1.27 10.44
C VAL A 168 -4.17 -2.30 9.43
N VAL A 169 -3.52 -2.43 8.27
CA VAL A 169 -3.87 -3.45 7.27
C VAL A 169 -3.76 -4.86 7.82
N SER A 170 -2.71 -5.16 8.58
CA SER A 170 -2.54 -6.49 9.20
C SER A 170 -3.63 -6.78 10.24
N VAL A 171 -3.98 -5.78 11.08
CA VAL A 171 -5.03 -5.92 12.11
C VAL A 171 -6.42 -6.06 11.48
N GLU A 172 -6.75 -5.24 10.49
CA GLU A 172 -7.99 -5.34 9.71
C GLU A 172 -8.15 -6.71 9.06
N GLY A 173 -7.05 -7.20 8.47
CA GLY A 173 -7.01 -8.47 7.76
C GLY A 173 -7.24 -9.65 8.68
N ILE A 174 -6.48 -9.78 9.78
CA ILE A 174 -6.67 -10.88 10.73
C ILE A 174 -8.04 -10.82 11.40
N ASN A 175 -8.55 -9.62 11.69
CA ASN A 175 -9.90 -9.46 12.22
C ASN A 175 -10.96 -9.99 11.24
N ALA A 176 -10.86 -9.63 9.95
CA ALA A 176 -11.76 -10.13 8.92
C ALA A 176 -11.69 -11.66 8.78
N ILE A 177 -10.49 -12.22 8.79
CA ILE A 177 -10.25 -13.68 8.69
C ILE A 177 -10.85 -14.42 9.88
N ARG A 178 -10.66 -13.92 11.10
CA ARG A 178 -11.08 -14.60 12.33
C ARG A 178 -12.58 -14.39 12.63
N THR A 179 -13.11 -13.20 12.41
CA THR A 179 -14.48 -12.84 12.81
C THR A 179 -15.48 -12.81 11.64
N GLY A 180 -15.01 -12.78 10.40
CA GLY A 180 -15.84 -12.55 9.22
C GLY A 180 -16.23 -11.07 9.00
N LYS A 181 -15.69 -10.14 9.82
CA LYS A 181 -16.03 -8.71 9.76
C LYS A 181 -14.81 -7.88 9.36
N LEU A 182 -14.84 -7.31 8.17
CA LEU A 182 -13.86 -6.32 7.74
C LEU A 182 -14.27 -4.95 8.30
N VAL A 183 -13.39 -4.34 9.10
CA VAL A 183 -13.64 -3.06 9.77
C VAL A 183 -12.48 -2.12 9.45
N SER A 184 -12.74 -0.92 8.95
CA SER A 184 -11.71 0.10 8.74
C SER A 184 -11.31 0.72 10.09
N LEU A 185 -10.02 0.63 10.42
CA LEU A 185 -9.45 1.06 11.70
C LEU A 185 -8.71 2.38 11.57
N SER A 186 -8.46 3.03 12.70
CA SER A 186 -7.90 4.37 12.79
C SER A 186 -6.37 4.36 12.85
N GLU A 187 -5.72 4.87 11.83
CA GLU A 187 -4.30 5.20 11.86
C GLU A 187 -4.03 6.42 12.76
N GLN A 188 -4.99 7.35 12.85
CA GLN A 188 -4.84 8.55 13.67
C GLN A 188 -4.75 8.23 15.17
N GLU A 189 -5.45 7.19 15.65
CA GLU A 189 -5.30 6.77 17.04
C GLU A 189 -3.86 6.33 17.35
N LEU A 190 -3.23 5.60 16.44
CA LEU A 190 -1.81 5.21 16.59
C LEU A 190 -0.90 6.44 16.60
N ILE A 191 -1.09 7.37 15.66
CA ILE A 191 -0.29 8.60 15.55
C ILE A 191 -0.37 9.45 16.81
N ASP A 192 -1.57 9.61 17.36
CA ASP A 192 -1.82 10.49 18.50
C ASP A 192 -1.50 9.85 19.86
N CYS A 193 -1.55 8.52 19.97
CA CYS A 193 -1.54 7.81 21.24
C CYS A 193 -0.36 6.86 21.45
N ASP A 194 0.19 6.29 20.38
CA ASP A 194 1.37 5.42 20.46
C ASP A 194 2.66 6.27 20.40
N THR A 195 2.91 7.02 21.47
CA THR A 195 3.99 8.00 21.55
C THR A 195 5.13 7.61 22.48
N ALA A 196 5.11 6.41 23.03
CA ALA A 196 6.18 5.90 23.89
C ALA A 196 7.38 5.38 23.07
N ASP A 197 7.07 4.69 21.98
CA ASP A 197 8.07 4.00 21.16
C ASP A 197 7.98 4.41 19.67
N ASN A 198 6.97 5.19 19.27
CA ASN A 198 6.75 5.73 17.94
C ASN A 198 6.60 7.26 18.00
N ASP A 199 6.86 7.94 16.87
CA ASP A 199 6.96 9.41 16.81
C ASP A 199 5.95 10.02 15.81
N GLY A 200 4.74 9.49 15.80
CA GLY A 200 3.63 10.02 15.01
C GLY A 200 3.95 10.19 13.53
N CYS A 201 3.93 11.44 13.04
CA CYS A 201 4.27 11.78 11.66
C CYS A 201 5.78 11.77 11.36
N GLU A 202 6.64 11.68 12.33
CA GLU A 202 8.10 11.65 12.19
C GLU A 202 8.63 10.22 12.05
N GLY A 203 7.75 9.21 12.15
CA GLY A 203 8.06 7.81 11.88
C GLY A 203 7.74 6.86 13.02
N GLY A 204 7.93 5.58 12.79
CA GLY A 204 7.66 4.53 13.77
C GLY A 204 7.88 3.13 13.20
N LEU A 205 7.62 2.12 14.06
CA LEU A 205 7.73 0.71 13.75
C LEU A 205 6.37 0.03 13.93
N MET A 206 6.06 -0.93 13.06
CA MET A 206 4.82 -1.69 13.10
C MET A 206 4.72 -2.53 14.38
N ASP A 207 5.82 -3.09 14.83
CA ASP A 207 5.87 -3.95 16.03
C ASP A 207 5.51 -3.16 17.30
N ASN A 208 6.01 -1.93 17.43
CA ASN A 208 5.64 -1.04 18.52
C ASN A 208 4.13 -0.74 18.48
N ALA A 209 3.58 -0.52 17.28
CA ALA A 209 2.15 -0.28 17.12
C ALA A 209 1.29 -1.51 17.46
N PHE A 210 1.72 -2.72 17.12
CA PHE A 210 1.04 -3.94 17.55
C PHE A 210 1.05 -4.08 19.09
N GLU A 211 2.18 -3.78 19.73
CA GLU A 211 2.27 -3.79 21.20
C GLU A 211 1.36 -2.72 21.83
N TYR A 212 1.30 -1.50 21.24
CA TYR A 212 0.34 -0.48 21.68
C TYR A 212 -1.09 -1.02 21.58
N ILE A 213 -1.52 -1.55 20.43
CA ILE A 213 -2.87 -2.06 20.22
C ILE A 213 -3.22 -3.13 21.25
N LYS A 214 -2.30 -4.05 21.53
CA LYS A 214 -2.49 -5.09 22.55
C LYS A 214 -2.67 -4.49 23.94
N LYS A 215 -1.77 -3.57 24.36
CA LYS A 215 -1.80 -2.92 25.69
C LYS A 215 -3.02 -2.03 25.88
N ASN A 216 -3.41 -1.30 24.81
CA ASN A 216 -4.59 -0.41 24.81
C ASN A 216 -5.92 -1.20 24.84
N GLY A 217 -5.88 -2.53 24.66
CA GLY A 217 -7.07 -3.37 24.58
C GLY A 217 -7.81 -3.26 23.25
N GLY A 218 -7.13 -2.79 22.20
CA GLY A 218 -7.59 -2.73 20.83
C GLY A 218 -7.40 -1.37 20.16
N LEU A 219 -7.91 -1.26 18.92
CA LEU A 219 -7.86 -0.07 18.09
C LEU A 219 -9.28 0.28 17.62
N THR A 220 -9.63 1.58 17.66
CA THR A 220 -10.96 2.06 17.24
C THR A 220 -11.10 2.15 15.72
N THR A 221 -12.33 2.43 15.25
CA THR A 221 -12.61 2.54 13.82
C THR A 221 -12.14 3.89 13.26
N GLU A 222 -11.82 3.91 11.97
CA GLU A 222 -11.53 5.12 11.19
C GLU A 222 -12.67 6.15 11.30
N ALA A 223 -13.92 5.71 11.29
CA ALA A 223 -15.08 6.59 11.41
C ALA A 223 -15.16 7.29 12.77
N ALA A 224 -14.72 6.63 13.85
CA ALA A 224 -14.76 7.18 15.21
C ALA A 224 -13.53 8.08 15.51
N TYR A 225 -12.41 7.83 14.84
CA TYR A 225 -11.17 8.60 15.02
C TYR A 225 -10.51 8.85 13.65
N PRO A 226 -11.06 9.80 12.86
CA PRO A 226 -10.67 10.00 11.47
C PRO A 226 -9.22 10.49 11.30
N TYR A 227 -8.59 10.04 10.20
CA TYR A 227 -7.25 10.44 9.80
C TYR A 227 -7.14 11.93 9.46
N ARG A 228 -6.06 12.59 9.89
CA ARG A 228 -5.84 14.04 9.73
C ARG A 228 -4.48 14.40 9.12
N ALA A 229 -3.60 13.44 8.92
CA ALA A 229 -2.24 13.63 8.42
C ALA A 229 -1.40 14.64 9.24
N ALA A 230 -1.58 14.66 10.54
CA ALA A 230 -0.88 15.54 11.48
C ALA A 230 -0.87 14.92 12.87
N ASN A 231 0.17 15.21 13.65
CA ASN A 231 0.22 14.86 15.07
C ASN A 231 -0.89 15.58 15.85
N GLY A 232 -1.44 14.92 16.84
CA GLY A 232 -2.46 15.47 17.72
C GLY A 232 -2.37 14.95 19.15
N THR A 233 -3.28 15.41 19.99
CA THR A 233 -3.40 14.90 21.35
C THR A 233 -4.24 13.63 21.36
N CYS A 234 -3.79 12.61 22.09
CA CYS A 234 -4.50 11.34 22.24
C CYS A 234 -5.91 11.53 22.81
N LYS A 235 -6.89 10.98 22.12
CA LYS A 235 -8.32 11.03 22.50
C LYS A 235 -8.94 9.64 22.65
N ALA A 236 -8.14 8.57 22.65
CA ALA A 236 -8.61 7.18 22.68
C ALA A 236 -9.63 6.94 23.83
N ALA A 237 -9.33 7.37 25.04
CA ALA A 237 -10.22 7.21 26.17
C ALA A 237 -11.58 7.96 26.01
N LYS A 238 -11.60 9.11 25.33
CA LYS A 238 -12.83 9.85 25.04
C LYS A 238 -13.64 9.15 23.94
N VAL A 239 -12.97 8.68 22.90
CA VAL A 239 -13.59 7.99 21.77
C VAL A 239 -14.18 6.66 22.23
N ALA A 240 -13.49 5.90 23.08
CA ALA A 240 -13.98 4.63 23.63
C ALA A 240 -15.32 4.74 24.38
N LYS A 241 -15.58 5.90 25.00
CA LYS A 241 -16.87 6.17 25.69
C LYS A 241 -18.02 6.39 24.72
N SER A 242 -17.76 6.95 23.55
CA SER A 242 -18.79 7.28 22.55
C SER A 242 -18.92 6.25 21.43
N SER A 243 -17.89 5.47 21.19
CA SER A 243 -17.83 4.44 20.14
C SER A 243 -17.10 3.21 20.67
N PRO A 244 -17.82 2.25 21.27
CA PRO A 244 -17.23 1.09 21.92
C PRO A 244 -16.71 0.02 20.95
N MET A 245 -16.83 0.22 19.63
CA MET A 245 -16.32 -0.73 18.65
C MET A 245 -14.81 -0.64 18.59
N VAL A 246 -14.16 -1.69 19.08
CA VAL A 246 -12.71 -1.82 19.14
C VAL A 246 -12.32 -3.19 18.60
N VAL A 247 -11.33 -3.22 17.74
CA VAL A 247 -10.71 -4.47 17.25
C VAL A 247 -9.50 -4.78 18.11
N ARG A 248 -9.51 -5.95 18.76
CA ARG A 248 -8.45 -6.44 19.62
C ARG A 248 -7.57 -7.44 18.88
N ILE A 249 -6.31 -7.48 19.28
CA ILE A 249 -5.35 -8.51 18.91
C ILE A 249 -4.72 -9.12 20.18
N ASP A 250 -4.19 -10.33 20.07
CA ASP A 250 -3.54 -11.01 21.19
C ASP A 250 -2.02 -10.70 21.24
N GLY A 251 -1.49 -10.17 20.15
CA GLY A 251 -0.11 -9.76 19.99
C GLY A 251 0.27 -9.69 18.52
N HIS A 252 1.56 -9.84 18.27
CA HIS A 252 2.13 -9.95 16.93
C HIS A 252 3.23 -11.00 16.91
N GLN A 253 3.65 -11.39 15.70
CA GLN A 253 4.83 -12.23 15.49
C GLN A 253 5.62 -11.71 14.30
N ASP A 254 6.94 -11.87 14.41
CA ASP A 254 7.85 -11.60 13.33
C ASP A 254 7.92 -12.78 12.36
N VAL A 255 8.10 -12.47 11.08
CA VAL A 255 8.50 -13.42 10.08
C VAL A 255 10.04 -13.56 10.15
N PRO A 256 10.61 -14.78 10.08
CA PRO A 256 12.06 -14.94 9.99
C PRO A 256 12.67 -14.02 8.92
N ALA A 257 13.60 -13.17 9.35
CA ALA A 257 14.20 -12.14 8.49
C ALA A 257 14.94 -12.76 7.29
N ASN A 258 14.97 -12.03 6.18
CA ASN A 258 15.62 -12.41 4.92
C ASN A 258 15.10 -13.74 4.32
N SER A 259 13.86 -14.10 4.62
CA SER A 259 13.23 -15.33 4.11
C SER A 259 11.92 -15.02 3.36
N GLU A 260 11.99 -14.90 2.03
CA GLU A 260 10.79 -14.81 1.20
C GLU A 260 9.91 -16.07 1.32
N GLU A 261 10.51 -17.23 1.61
CA GLU A 261 9.78 -18.45 1.91
C GLU A 261 8.92 -18.31 3.17
N ALA A 262 9.49 -17.82 4.27
CA ALA A 262 8.76 -17.60 5.52
C ALA A 262 7.68 -16.51 5.33
N LEU A 263 8.00 -15.46 4.57
CA LEU A 263 7.03 -14.43 4.20
C LEU A 263 5.86 -15.02 3.40
N ALA A 264 6.12 -15.93 2.45
CA ALA A 264 5.06 -16.60 1.69
C ALA A 264 4.16 -17.46 2.59
N LYS A 265 4.72 -18.18 3.56
CA LYS A 265 3.95 -18.93 4.56
C LYS A 265 3.04 -18.02 5.37
N ALA A 266 3.53 -16.87 5.83
CA ALA A 266 2.72 -15.89 6.56
C ALA A 266 1.61 -15.29 5.67
N VAL A 267 1.97 -14.81 4.47
CA VAL A 267 1.03 -14.18 3.53
C VAL A 267 -0.04 -15.14 3.03
N ALA A 268 0.26 -16.44 2.93
CA ALA A 268 -0.74 -17.45 2.60
C ALA A 268 -1.88 -17.53 3.65
N ASN A 269 -1.61 -17.09 4.87
CA ASN A 269 -2.54 -17.18 6.00
C ASN A 269 -3.19 -15.84 6.38
N GLN A 270 -2.53 -14.70 6.11
CA GLN A 270 -3.06 -13.36 6.42
C GLN A 270 -2.27 -12.24 5.73
N PRO A 271 -2.78 -10.99 5.67
CA PRO A 271 -1.98 -9.80 5.35
C PRO A 271 -0.84 -9.60 6.35
N VAL A 272 0.33 -9.21 5.83
CA VAL A 272 1.58 -9.06 6.60
C VAL A 272 2.12 -7.65 6.44
N SER A 273 2.45 -7.00 7.54
CA SER A 273 3.16 -5.71 7.55
C SER A 273 4.62 -5.92 7.19
N VAL A 274 5.16 -5.09 6.31
CA VAL A 274 6.57 -5.14 5.90
C VAL A 274 7.15 -3.74 5.79
N ALA A 275 8.46 -3.62 5.97
CA ALA A 275 9.19 -2.41 5.61
C ALA A 275 9.98 -2.65 4.32
N ILE A 276 10.08 -1.60 3.49
CA ILE A 276 10.81 -1.63 2.22
C ILE A 276 11.64 -0.37 2.02
N ASP A 277 12.63 -0.42 1.13
CA ASP A 277 13.25 0.76 0.54
C ASP A 277 12.40 1.24 -0.64
N ALA A 278 11.64 2.30 -0.42
CA ALA A 278 10.76 2.91 -1.42
C ALA A 278 11.33 4.21 -2.01
N SER A 279 12.57 4.57 -1.68
CA SER A 279 13.21 5.85 -2.07
C SER A 279 13.51 5.97 -3.55
N GLY A 280 13.48 4.86 -4.30
CA GLY A 280 13.85 4.79 -5.71
C GLY A 280 12.94 5.61 -6.63
N LYS A 281 13.53 6.31 -7.61
CA LYS A 281 12.78 7.13 -8.58
C LYS A 281 11.79 6.30 -9.41
N ALA A 282 12.15 5.06 -9.76
CA ALA A 282 11.26 4.15 -10.47
C ALA A 282 10.08 3.72 -9.59
N PHE A 283 10.32 3.48 -8.29
CA PHE A 283 9.26 3.18 -7.33
C PHE A 283 8.27 4.35 -7.17
N MET A 284 8.78 5.58 -7.03
CA MET A 284 8.00 6.82 -6.94
C MET A 284 6.99 6.96 -8.09
N PHE A 285 7.40 6.61 -9.33
CA PHE A 285 6.59 6.74 -10.53
C PHE A 285 5.97 5.44 -11.03
N TYR A 286 6.06 4.35 -10.27
CA TYR A 286 5.46 3.08 -10.65
C TYR A 286 3.97 3.23 -11.02
N SER A 287 3.58 2.54 -12.09
CA SER A 287 2.21 2.56 -12.62
C SER A 287 1.57 1.18 -12.67
N GLU A 288 2.25 0.23 -13.30
CA GLU A 288 1.71 -1.11 -13.52
C GLU A 288 2.81 -2.12 -13.87
N GLY A 289 2.48 -3.41 -13.80
CA GLY A 289 3.40 -4.50 -14.13
C GLY A 289 4.12 -5.04 -12.90
N VAL A 290 5.02 -6.01 -13.08
CA VAL A 290 5.85 -6.53 -12.00
C VAL A 290 7.09 -5.67 -11.86
N PHE A 291 7.20 -4.95 -10.75
CA PHE A 291 8.34 -4.08 -10.45
C PHE A 291 9.59 -4.91 -10.23
N THR A 292 10.59 -4.68 -11.07
CA THR A 292 11.92 -5.31 -11.04
C THR A 292 13.02 -4.25 -11.04
N GLY A 293 12.65 -3.01 -10.64
CA GLY A 293 13.57 -1.87 -10.62
C GLY A 293 14.58 -1.96 -9.48
N ASP A 294 15.65 -1.18 -9.61
CA ASP A 294 16.66 -1.10 -8.58
C ASP A 294 16.07 -0.52 -7.30
N CYS A 295 16.25 -1.24 -6.20
CA CYS A 295 15.96 -0.82 -4.83
C CYS A 295 17.21 -1.06 -3.98
N GLY A 296 17.33 -0.26 -2.93
CA GLY A 296 18.25 -0.53 -1.83
C GLY A 296 17.62 -1.42 -0.74
N THR A 297 18.27 -1.39 0.40
CA THR A 297 17.83 -2.05 1.64
C THR A 297 17.78 -1.08 2.82
N GLU A 298 17.86 0.22 2.55
CA GLU A 298 17.65 1.27 3.56
C GLU A 298 16.14 1.45 3.78
N LEU A 299 15.58 0.55 4.59
CA LEU A 299 14.14 0.49 4.83
C LEU A 299 13.61 1.82 5.35
N ASP A 300 12.76 2.46 4.57
CA ASP A 300 12.25 3.81 4.84
C ASP A 300 10.73 3.93 4.69
N HIS A 301 10.04 2.83 4.37
CA HIS A 301 8.59 2.87 4.14
C HIS A 301 7.88 1.60 4.62
N GLY A 302 6.85 1.77 5.45
CA GLY A 302 5.97 0.70 5.91
C GLY A 302 4.82 0.45 4.94
N VAL A 303 4.65 -0.78 4.46
CA VAL A 303 3.58 -1.22 3.55
C VAL A 303 3.04 -2.58 3.99
N ALA A 304 2.03 -3.11 3.31
CA ALA A 304 1.48 -4.41 3.65
C ALA A 304 1.42 -5.36 2.44
N VAL A 305 1.96 -6.56 2.60
CA VAL A 305 1.80 -7.63 1.63
C VAL A 305 0.42 -8.26 1.82
N VAL A 306 -0.41 -8.16 0.79
CA VAL A 306 -1.81 -8.64 0.82
C VAL A 306 -2.05 -9.81 -0.13
N GLY A 307 -0.99 -10.37 -0.68
CA GLY A 307 -1.06 -11.53 -1.54
C GLY A 307 0.21 -11.75 -2.35
N TYR A 308 0.19 -12.78 -3.15
CA TYR A 308 1.24 -13.09 -4.13
C TYR A 308 0.66 -13.88 -5.30
N GLY A 309 1.38 -13.93 -6.40
CA GLY A 309 0.97 -14.68 -7.57
C GLY A 309 2.07 -14.78 -8.62
N VAL A 310 1.66 -15.24 -9.82
CA VAL A 310 2.54 -15.32 -10.99
C VAL A 310 1.88 -14.56 -12.14
N ALA A 311 2.61 -13.64 -12.74
CA ALA A 311 2.16 -12.87 -13.89
C ALA A 311 2.16 -13.72 -15.18
N GLU A 312 1.51 -13.23 -16.25
CA GLU A 312 1.44 -13.92 -17.53
C GLU A 312 2.81 -14.23 -18.14
N ASN A 313 3.81 -13.37 -17.89
CA ASN A 313 5.19 -13.57 -18.32
C ASN A 313 5.99 -14.54 -17.41
N GLY A 314 5.32 -15.25 -16.49
CA GLY A 314 5.93 -16.22 -15.59
C GLY A 314 6.63 -15.63 -14.35
N LYS A 315 6.73 -14.31 -14.21
CA LYS A 315 7.35 -13.68 -13.03
C LYS A 315 6.45 -13.82 -11.79
N ALA A 316 7.03 -14.36 -10.71
CA ALA A 316 6.40 -14.37 -9.39
C ALA A 316 6.42 -12.95 -8.80
N TYR A 317 5.38 -12.59 -8.04
CA TYR A 317 5.26 -11.27 -7.44
C TYR A 317 4.54 -11.27 -6.09
N TRP A 318 4.87 -10.30 -5.26
CA TRP A 318 4.13 -9.87 -4.10
C TRP A 318 3.10 -8.81 -4.49
N THR A 319 1.87 -8.92 -4.00
CA THR A 319 0.88 -7.83 -4.09
C THR A 319 0.97 -6.99 -2.82
N VAL A 320 1.42 -5.76 -2.97
CA VAL A 320 1.70 -4.86 -1.86
C VAL A 320 0.70 -3.71 -1.87
N LYS A 321 -0.01 -3.51 -0.75
CA LYS A 321 -0.89 -2.36 -0.51
C LYS A 321 -0.06 -1.20 0.01
N ASN A 322 -0.13 -0.06 -0.69
CA ASN A 322 0.54 1.19 -0.32
C ASN A 322 -0.46 2.18 0.30
N SER A 323 0.07 3.26 0.88
CA SER A 323 -0.67 4.33 1.56
C SER A 323 -0.56 5.70 0.88
N TRP A 324 -0.38 5.73 -0.45
CA TRP A 324 -0.26 6.98 -1.23
C TRP A 324 -1.51 7.30 -2.07
N GLY A 325 -2.64 6.72 -1.69
CA GLY A 325 -3.93 6.90 -2.36
C GLY A 325 -4.11 6.01 -3.60
N PRO A 326 -5.36 5.87 -4.09
CA PRO A 326 -5.69 4.97 -5.20
C PRO A 326 -5.21 5.44 -6.57
N SER A 327 -4.74 6.68 -6.70
CA SER A 327 -4.19 7.21 -7.96
C SER A 327 -2.73 6.83 -8.20
N TRP A 328 -2.01 6.25 -7.22
CA TRP A 328 -0.66 5.74 -7.36
C TRP A 328 -0.68 4.26 -7.76
N GLY A 329 0.27 3.84 -8.60
CA GLY A 329 0.44 2.45 -8.98
C GLY A 329 -0.82 1.80 -9.57
N GLU A 330 -1.01 0.53 -9.30
CA GLU A 330 -2.18 -0.27 -9.69
C GLU A 330 -3.33 -0.03 -8.69
N LYS A 331 -4.01 1.12 -8.79
CA LYS A 331 -5.08 1.55 -7.88
C LYS A 331 -4.64 1.57 -6.40
N GLY A 332 -3.41 2.01 -6.13
CA GLY A 332 -2.81 2.09 -4.80
C GLY A 332 -2.00 0.86 -4.39
N TYR A 333 -1.84 -0.10 -5.29
CA TYR A 333 -1.03 -1.29 -5.10
C TYR A 333 0.20 -1.29 -6.00
N ILE A 334 1.19 -2.10 -5.63
CA ILE A 334 2.33 -2.45 -6.47
C ILE A 334 2.52 -3.96 -6.46
N ARG A 335 2.94 -4.51 -7.60
CA ARG A 335 3.44 -5.88 -7.69
C ARG A 335 4.96 -5.84 -7.70
N VAL A 336 5.58 -6.30 -6.62
CA VAL A 336 7.04 -6.37 -6.45
C VAL A 336 7.50 -7.77 -6.81
N GLU A 337 8.57 -7.91 -7.59
CA GLU A 337 9.12 -9.23 -7.96
C GLU A 337 9.41 -10.06 -6.70
N LYS A 338 8.92 -11.29 -6.70
CA LYS A 338 9.15 -12.31 -5.70
C LYS A 338 10.23 -13.27 -6.20
N ASP A 339 11.04 -13.77 -5.27
CA ASP A 339 12.15 -14.69 -5.58
C ASP A 339 13.16 -14.07 -6.59
N SER A 340 13.45 -12.77 -6.42
CA SER A 340 14.37 -12.00 -7.27
C SER A 340 15.83 -12.42 -7.13
N GLY A 341 16.17 -13.19 -6.10
CA GLY A 341 17.54 -13.55 -5.73
C GLY A 341 18.28 -12.48 -4.92
N ALA A 342 17.65 -11.34 -4.63
CA ALA A 342 18.21 -10.33 -3.74
C ALA A 342 18.13 -10.81 -2.28
N GLU A 343 19.18 -10.58 -1.50
CA GLU A 343 19.17 -10.85 -0.07
C GLU A 343 18.06 -10.00 0.61
N GLY A 344 17.19 -10.65 1.37
CA GLY A 344 16.02 -9.99 1.96
C GLY A 344 14.88 -9.69 0.98
N GLY A 345 14.94 -10.19 -0.25
CA GLY A 345 13.97 -9.92 -1.32
C GLY A 345 14.12 -8.53 -1.95
N LEU A 346 13.46 -8.29 -3.09
CA LEU A 346 13.53 -7.01 -3.78
C LEU A 346 13.05 -5.87 -2.87
N CYS A 347 13.78 -4.76 -2.82
CA CYS A 347 13.57 -3.62 -1.92
C CYS A 347 13.63 -3.98 -0.41
N GLY A 348 14.24 -5.11 -0.04
CA GLY A 348 14.31 -5.55 1.35
C GLY A 348 13.00 -6.06 1.95
N ILE A 349 12.02 -6.45 1.12
CA ILE A 349 10.65 -6.77 1.53
C ILE A 349 10.53 -7.87 2.59
N ALA A 350 11.50 -8.78 2.67
CA ALA A 350 11.54 -9.85 3.65
C ALA A 350 12.49 -9.59 4.84
N MET A 351 13.07 -8.37 4.94
CA MET A 351 14.00 -8.03 6.02
C MET A 351 13.28 -7.74 7.33
N GLU A 352 12.13 -7.04 7.23
CA GLU A 352 11.30 -6.57 8.35
C GLU A 352 9.85 -6.87 8.05
N ALA A 353 9.41 -8.04 8.46
CA ALA A 353 8.03 -8.47 8.27
C ALA A 353 7.44 -8.96 9.57
N SER A 354 6.25 -8.48 9.92
CA SER A 354 5.51 -8.88 11.11
C SER A 354 4.01 -8.90 10.86
N TYR A 355 3.25 -9.57 11.70
CA TYR A 355 1.82 -9.71 11.55
C TYR A 355 1.09 -9.79 12.87
N ALA A 356 -0.12 -9.23 12.92
CA ALA A 356 -0.98 -9.29 14.08
C ALA A 356 -1.49 -10.72 14.34
N VAL A 357 -1.53 -11.14 15.61
CA VAL A 357 -2.07 -12.41 16.05
C VAL A 357 -3.42 -12.20 16.71
N LYS A 358 -4.43 -12.98 16.28
CA LYS A 358 -5.77 -13.01 16.85
C LYS A 358 -6.25 -14.46 16.91
N THR A 359 -6.53 -14.94 18.12
CA THR A 359 -6.91 -16.34 18.39
C THR A 359 -8.41 -16.57 18.41
N ASP A 360 -9.22 -15.50 18.54
CA ASP A 360 -10.69 -15.61 18.52
C ASP A 360 -11.15 -16.30 17.23
N SER A 361 -11.70 -17.49 17.37
CA SER A 361 -12.22 -18.27 16.25
C SER A 361 -13.58 -17.70 15.79
N LYS A 362 -13.87 -17.81 14.47
CA LYS A 362 -15.25 -17.67 13.99
C LYS A 362 -16.18 -18.52 14.85
N PRO A 363 -17.39 -18.05 15.22
CA PRO A 363 -18.39 -18.91 15.78
C PRO A 363 -18.53 -20.14 14.86
N LYS A 364 -18.33 -21.36 15.39
CA LYS A 364 -18.57 -22.57 14.60
C LYS A 364 -19.96 -22.44 13.99
N PRO A 365 -20.15 -22.69 12.68
CA PRO A 365 -21.49 -22.70 12.11
C PRO A 365 -22.32 -23.69 12.92
N THR A 366 -23.40 -23.20 13.52
CA THR A 366 -24.36 -24.04 14.23
C THR A 366 -24.85 -25.06 13.20
N PRO A 367 -24.77 -26.38 13.46
CA PRO A 367 -25.32 -27.35 12.53
C PRO A 367 -26.79 -26.98 12.27
N ARG A 368 -27.16 -26.79 11.02
CA ARG A 368 -28.57 -26.66 10.67
C ARG A 368 -29.24 -27.92 11.19
N ARG A 369 -30.14 -27.78 12.21
CA ARG A 369 -31.06 -28.82 12.57
C ARG A 369 -31.72 -29.31 11.28
N ALA A 370 -31.50 -30.52 10.88
CA ALA A 370 -32.30 -31.17 9.88
C ALA A 370 -33.77 -31.07 10.32
N LEU A 371 -34.55 -30.29 9.58
CA LEU A 371 -36.01 -30.31 9.74
C LEU A 371 -36.42 -31.77 9.46
N GLY A 372 -36.81 -32.45 10.52
CA GLY A 372 -37.29 -33.81 10.43
C GLY A 372 -38.47 -33.91 9.46
N ALA A 373 -38.38 -34.93 8.62
CA ALA A 373 -39.48 -35.32 7.77
C ALA A 373 -40.74 -35.51 8.62
N TRP A 374 -41.80 -34.87 8.28
CA TRP A 374 -43.12 -35.18 8.76
C TRP A 374 -43.52 -36.51 8.08
N GLU A 375 -43.46 -37.61 8.81
CA GLU A 375 -44.15 -38.83 8.41
C GLU A 375 -45.66 -38.57 8.52
N SER A 376 -46.34 -38.81 7.43
CA SER A 376 -47.79 -38.90 7.31
C SER A 376 -48.28 -40.16 8.02
N GLN A 377 -49.20 -40.02 8.93
CA GLN A 377 -50.27 -40.99 9.24
C GLN A 377 -51.59 -40.30 9.12
#